data_26408505a4d9b60108b87a9e541426b5
#
_entry.id   26408505a4d9b60108b87a9e541426b5
#
_cell.length_a   1.000
_cell.length_b   1.000
_cell.length_c   1.000
_cell.angle_alpha   90.00
_cell.angle_beta   90.00
_cell.angle_gamma   90.00
#
_symmetry.space_group_name_H-M   'P 1'
#
loop_
_entity.id
_entity.type
_entity.pdbx_description
1 polymer ?
#
loop_
_entity_poly.entity_id
_entity_poly.type
_entity_poly.pdbx_seq_one_letter_code
_entity_poly.pdbx_strand_id
1 'polypeptide(L)'
;VMAVIFARKLGMTVGTFVMSYNVVLYILAGLLRSSWILPLYSIIAYAVGLKVVDFVIEGIDRSKAALIVTRNPDAICRGLGEAFGTGMTCIPAQGGFSHEEMTIVYFVVNRFQISRMKDIVHDLDDRAYITISEVADVFKLNQDKLSQKVDNQPLLPRRK
;
A
#
# COMPACT_ATOMS: atom_id res chain seq x y z
N VAL A 1 -2.54 2.91 -28.31
CA VAL A 1 -2.36 1.47 -28.63
C VAL A 1 -0.93 1.20 -29.11
N MET A 2 -0.37 1.96 -30.07
CA MET A 2 0.99 1.78 -30.60
C MET A 2 2.09 1.89 -29.52
N ALA A 3 2.02 2.90 -28.65
CA ALA A 3 3.01 3.11 -27.58
C ALA A 3 3.10 1.92 -26.61
N VAL A 4 1.98 1.26 -26.31
CA VAL A 4 1.93 0.09 -25.43
C VAL A 4 2.62 -1.11 -26.05
N ILE A 5 2.43 -1.33 -27.35
CA ILE A 5 3.04 -2.46 -28.07
C ILE A 5 4.56 -2.26 -28.16
N PHE A 6 5.02 -1.05 -28.46
CA PHE A 6 6.45 -0.72 -28.53
C PHE A 6 7.13 -0.78 -27.16
N ALA A 7 6.48 -0.26 -26.08
CA ALA A 7 7.00 -0.32 -24.73
C ALA A 7 7.19 -1.77 -24.25
N ARG A 8 6.23 -2.66 -24.51
CA ARG A 8 6.34 -4.10 -24.19
C ARG A 8 7.49 -4.79 -24.94
N LYS A 9 7.72 -4.44 -26.19
CA LYS A 9 8.78 -5.04 -27.02
C LYS A 9 10.18 -4.61 -26.57
N LEU A 10 10.30 -3.41 -25.99
CA LEU A 10 11.55 -2.84 -25.48
C LEU A 10 11.79 -3.11 -23.97
N GLY A 11 10.85 -3.78 -23.27
CA GLY A 11 10.96 -4.04 -21.83
C GLY A 11 10.91 -2.78 -20.96
N MET A 12 10.38 -1.67 -21.50
CA MET A 12 10.28 -0.38 -20.83
C MET A 12 8.84 -0.13 -20.36
N THR A 13 8.68 0.68 -19.30
CA THR A 13 7.34 1.14 -18.91
C THR A 13 6.78 2.10 -19.96
N VAL A 14 5.45 2.13 -20.12
CA VAL A 14 4.79 3.01 -21.07
C VAL A 14 5.16 4.50 -20.80
N GLY A 15 5.26 4.88 -19.53
CA GLY A 15 5.67 6.23 -19.12
C GLY A 15 7.08 6.58 -19.58
N THR A 16 8.04 5.68 -19.41
CA THR A 16 9.43 5.89 -19.86
C THR A 16 9.52 6.01 -21.38
N PHE A 17 8.74 5.21 -22.11
CA PHE A 17 8.71 5.30 -23.58
C PHE A 17 8.15 6.64 -24.05
N VAL A 18 7.01 7.07 -23.49
CA VAL A 18 6.39 8.36 -23.83
C VAL A 18 7.30 9.54 -23.46
N MET A 19 7.99 9.44 -22.30
CA MET A 19 8.95 10.46 -21.87
C MET A 19 10.12 10.58 -22.86
N SER A 20 10.73 9.47 -23.27
CA SER A 20 11.84 9.46 -24.23
C SER A 20 11.43 10.06 -25.57
N TYR A 21 10.25 9.69 -26.05
CA TYR A 21 9.70 10.23 -27.30
C TYR A 21 9.46 11.75 -27.22
N ASN A 22 8.89 12.25 -26.13
CA ASN A 22 8.67 13.68 -25.93
C ASN A 22 9.99 14.46 -25.83
N VAL A 23 11.01 13.93 -25.16
CA VAL A 23 12.33 14.56 -25.07
C VAL A 23 12.93 14.75 -26.47
N VAL A 24 12.86 13.72 -27.33
CA VAL A 24 13.33 13.81 -28.72
C VAL A 24 12.59 14.89 -29.50
N LEU A 25 11.24 14.93 -29.36
CA LEU A 25 10.43 15.96 -30.02
C LEU A 25 10.78 17.37 -29.54
N TYR A 26 11.04 17.57 -28.25
CA TYR A 26 11.40 18.89 -27.72
C TYR A 26 12.78 19.34 -28.18
N ILE A 27 13.75 18.43 -28.30
CA ILE A 27 15.06 18.75 -28.90
C ILE A 27 14.91 19.16 -30.34
N LEU A 28 14.12 18.42 -31.13
CA LEU A 28 13.86 18.75 -32.54
C LEU A 28 13.19 20.12 -32.69
N ALA A 29 12.21 20.42 -31.86
CA ALA A 29 11.52 21.71 -31.83
C ALA A 29 12.46 22.86 -31.45
N GLY A 30 13.39 22.65 -30.51
CA GLY A 30 14.41 23.63 -30.14
C GLY A 30 15.35 23.95 -31.27
N LEU A 31 15.80 22.94 -32.01
CA LEU A 31 16.67 23.11 -33.21
C LEU A 31 15.95 23.85 -34.33
N LEU A 32 14.69 23.53 -34.60
CA LEU A 32 13.91 24.17 -35.69
C LEU A 32 13.59 25.63 -35.37
N ARG A 33 13.37 25.98 -34.11
CA ARG A 33 12.99 27.36 -33.71
C ARG A 33 14.18 28.23 -33.29
N SER A 34 15.37 27.69 -33.22
CA SER A 34 16.57 28.39 -32.70
C SER A 34 16.37 29.02 -31.30
N SER A 35 15.42 28.48 -30.52
CA SER A 35 15.10 28.92 -29.15
C SER A 35 14.95 27.75 -28.23
N TRP A 36 15.79 27.66 -27.19
CA TRP A 36 15.82 26.58 -26.22
C TRP A 36 14.90 26.78 -25.00
N ILE A 37 14.34 28.00 -24.89
CA ILE A 37 13.51 28.37 -23.72
C ILE A 37 12.23 27.53 -23.67
N LEU A 38 11.48 27.43 -24.76
CA LEU A 38 10.23 26.66 -24.81
C LEU A 38 10.43 25.15 -24.57
N PRO A 39 11.38 24.46 -25.24
CA PRO A 39 11.66 23.07 -25.00
C PRO A 39 12.05 22.78 -23.54
N LEU A 40 12.85 23.65 -22.93
CA LEU A 40 13.27 23.49 -21.54
C LEU A 40 12.08 23.59 -20.58
N TYR A 41 11.19 24.54 -20.75
CA TYR A 41 9.95 24.66 -19.97
C TYR A 41 9.06 23.42 -20.13
N SER A 42 8.93 22.91 -21.34
CA SER A 42 8.13 21.74 -21.64
C SER A 42 8.68 20.46 -20.94
N ILE A 43 10.00 20.28 -20.95
CA ILE A 43 10.66 19.14 -20.27
C ILE A 43 10.43 19.24 -18.76
N ILE A 44 10.62 20.39 -18.16
CA ILE A 44 10.43 20.61 -16.72
C ILE A 44 8.96 20.36 -16.33
N ALA A 45 8.02 20.97 -17.06
CA ALA A 45 6.59 20.81 -16.80
C ALA A 45 6.15 19.34 -16.89
N TYR A 46 6.65 18.62 -17.90
CA TYR A 46 6.36 17.21 -18.08
C TYR A 46 6.96 16.34 -16.96
N ALA A 47 8.20 16.59 -16.57
CA ALA A 47 8.86 15.87 -15.48
C ALA A 47 8.13 16.07 -14.14
N VAL A 48 7.69 17.30 -13.84
CA VAL A 48 6.90 17.61 -12.66
C VAL A 48 5.54 16.90 -12.72
N GLY A 49 4.86 16.96 -13.89
CA GLY A 49 3.58 16.30 -14.10
C GLY A 49 3.66 14.78 -13.85
N LEU A 50 4.69 14.11 -14.39
CA LEU A 50 4.91 12.67 -14.14
C LEU A 50 5.12 12.37 -12.66
N LYS A 51 5.94 13.18 -11.96
CA LYS A 51 6.17 13.00 -10.52
C LYS A 51 4.90 13.19 -9.69
N VAL A 52 4.04 14.12 -10.06
CA VAL A 52 2.74 14.31 -9.40
C VAL A 52 1.83 13.11 -9.64
N VAL A 53 1.77 12.60 -10.87
CA VAL A 53 0.98 11.41 -11.20
C VAL A 53 1.47 10.19 -10.42
N ASP A 54 2.77 9.94 -10.40
CA ASP A 54 3.38 8.84 -9.63
C ASP A 54 3.05 8.99 -8.14
N PHE A 55 3.19 10.20 -7.59
CA PHE A 55 2.87 10.46 -6.19
C PHE A 55 1.39 10.21 -5.85
N VAL A 56 0.48 10.60 -6.73
CA VAL A 56 -0.97 10.39 -6.54
C VAL A 56 -1.30 8.90 -6.63
N ILE A 57 -0.82 8.20 -7.65
CA ILE A 57 -1.10 6.78 -7.86
C ILE A 57 -0.48 5.93 -6.76
N GLU A 58 0.82 6.08 -6.51
CA GLU A 58 1.53 5.30 -5.49
C GLU A 58 1.13 5.71 -4.06
N GLY A 59 0.80 6.98 -3.83
CA GLY A 59 0.44 7.50 -2.53
C GLY A 59 -0.91 7.00 -2.02
N ILE A 60 -1.83 6.66 -2.92
CA ILE A 60 -3.18 6.20 -2.57
C ILE A 60 -3.19 4.70 -2.23
N ASP A 61 -2.39 3.90 -2.94
CA ASP A 61 -2.43 2.43 -2.83
C ASP A 61 -1.46 1.83 -1.80
N ARG A 62 -0.55 2.62 -1.23
CA ARG A 62 0.41 2.08 -0.25
C ARG A 62 -0.25 1.77 1.08
N SER A 63 -0.50 0.49 1.31
CA SER A 63 -0.86 -0.04 2.62
C SER A 63 0.33 -0.01 3.57
N LYS A 64 0.05 0.25 4.85
CA LYS A 64 1.04 0.21 5.94
C LYS A 64 0.64 -0.87 6.92
N ALA A 65 1.59 -1.65 7.39
CA ALA A 65 1.39 -2.57 8.49
C ALA A 65 1.76 -1.88 9.81
N ALA A 66 0.84 -1.90 10.75
CA ALA A 66 1.07 -1.50 12.12
C ALA A 66 1.22 -2.74 13.00
N LEU A 67 2.30 -2.79 13.75
CA LEU A 67 2.54 -3.76 14.82
C LEU A 67 2.32 -3.01 16.13
N ILE A 68 1.25 -3.33 16.82
CA ILE A 68 0.86 -2.69 18.08
C ILE A 68 1.15 -3.66 19.21
N VAL A 69 2.15 -3.36 20.03
CA VAL A 69 2.52 -4.18 21.20
C VAL A 69 1.75 -3.64 22.40
N THR A 70 0.91 -4.47 22.99
CA THR A 70 0.01 -4.08 24.09
C THR A 70 -0.16 -5.20 25.12
N ARG A 71 -0.58 -4.83 26.32
CA ARG A 71 -1.03 -5.74 27.38
C ARG A 71 -2.55 -5.91 27.38
N ASN A 72 -3.26 -5.05 26.62
CA ASN A 72 -4.73 -5.05 26.56
C ASN A 72 -5.23 -5.25 25.11
N PRO A 73 -4.96 -6.43 24.50
CA PRO A 73 -5.29 -6.68 23.11
C PRO A 73 -6.78 -6.61 22.82
N ASP A 74 -7.63 -7.05 23.73
CA ASP A 74 -9.09 -7.12 23.52
C ASP A 74 -9.70 -5.72 23.34
N ALA A 75 -9.26 -4.75 24.14
CA ALA A 75 -9.72 -3.37 24.03
C ALA A 75 -9.30 -2.75 22.70
N ILE A 76 -8.04 -2.95 22.31
CA ILE A 76 -7.50 -2.41 21.06
C ILE A 76 -8.16 -3.08 19.86
N CYS A 77 -8.30 -4.40 19.85
CA CYS A 77 -8.95 -5.13 18.77
C CYS A 77 -10.41 -4.72 18.58
N ARG A 78 -11.13 -4.48 19.69
CA ARG A 78 -12.52 -4.00 19.63
C ARG A 78 -12.59 -2.58 19.08
N GLY A 79 -11.82 -1.65 19.65
CA GLY A 79 -11.85 -0.25 19.23
C GLY A 79 -11.43 -0.04 17.77
N LEU A 80 -10.38 -0.72 17.32
CA LEU A 80 -9.95 -0.68 15.92
C LEU A 80 -10.94 -1.40 14.99
N GLY A 81 -11.53 -2.52 15.44
CA GLY A 81 -12.54 -3.26 14.69
C GLY A 81 -13.79 -2.43 14.42
N GLU A 82 -14.30 -1.73 15.45
CA GLU A 82 -15.45 -0.81 15.33
C GLU A 82 -15.15 0.39 14.44
N ALA A 83 -13.93 0.95 14.54
CA ALA A 83 -13.55 2.15 13.81
C ALA A 83 -13.26 1.91 12.32
N PHE A 84 -12.72 0.74 11.96
CA PHE A 84 -12.22 0.45 10.60
C PHE A 84 -12.93 -0.70 9.90
N GLY A 85 -13.68 -1.53 10.61
CA GLY A 85 -14.40 -2.67 10.02
C GLY A 85 -13.51 -3.73 9.38
N THR A 86 -12.23 -3.78 9.77
CA THR A 86 -11.22 -4.71 9.20
C THR A 86 -10.70 -5.67 10.27
N GLY A 87 -10.35 -6.89 9.85
CA GLY A 87 -9.78 -7.90 10.73
C GLY A 87 -8.35 -7.56 11.13
N MET A 88 -7.96 -8.05 12.31
CA MET A 88 -6.63 -7.96 12.89
C MET A 88 -6.12 -9.34 13.25
N THR A 89 -4.81 -9.50 13.35
CA THR A 89 -4.19 -10.74 13.81
C THR A 89 -3.46 -10.48 15.12
N CYS A 90 -3.84 -11.23 16.17
CA CYS A 90 -3.19 -11.16 17.46
C CYS A 90 -2.12 -12.25 17.55
N ILE A 91 -0.89 -11.85 17.87
CA ILE A 91 0.27 -12.73 18.00
C ILE A 91 0.74 -12.66 19.45
N PRO A 92 0.70 -13.77 20.22
CA PRO A 92 1.25 -13.76 21.57
C PRO A 92 2.76 -13.51 21.54
N ALA A 93 3.22 -12.66 22.46
CA ALA A 93 4.61 -12.26 22.57
C ALA A 93 5.02 -12.15 24.03
N GLN A 94 6.32 -12.16 24.30
CA GLN A 94 6.88 -11.96 25.63
C GLN A 94 7.95 -10.87 25.58
N GLY A 95 7.94 -10.00 26.58
CA GLY A 95 8.95 -8.97 26.73
C GLY A 95 10.34 -9.63 26.96
N GLY A 96 11.31 -9.28 26.10
CA GLY A 96 12.65 -9.90 26.16
C GLY A 96 13.43 -9.59 27.45
N PHE A 97 13.12 -8.49 28.11
CA PHE A 97 13.77 -8.09 29.37
C PHE A 97 12.85 -8.30 30.59
N SER A 98 11.58 -7.91 30.48
CA SER A 98 10.63 -7.98 31.59
C SER A 98 10.03 -9.38 31.77
N HIS A 99 10.13 -10.26 30.77
CA HIS A 99 9.45 -11.57 30.68
C HIS A 99 7.93 -11.49 30.84
N GLU A 100 7.36 -10.30 30.72
CA GLU A 100 5.92 -10.08 30.80
C GLU A 100 5.23 -10.56 29.52
N GLU A 101 4.06 -11.14 29.69
CA GLU A 101 3.20 -11.53 28.58
C GLU A 101 2.61 -10.29 27.91
N MET A 102 2.74 -10.22 26.61
CA MET A 102 2.24 -9.15 25.75
C MET A 102 1.57 -9.74 24.52
N THR A 103 0.85 -8.94 23.78
CA THR A 103 0.30 -9.33 22.49
C THR A 103 0.69 -8.30 21.44
N ILE A 104 1.11 -8.79 20.29
CA ILE A 104 1.34 -7.97 19.09
C ILE A 104 0.07 -8.04 18.25
N VAL A 105 -0.60 -6.91 18.09
CA VAL A 105 -1.74 -6.78 17.18
C VAL A 105 -1.19 -6.33 15.83
N TYR A 106 -1.26 -7.22 14.84
CA TYR A 106 -0.90 -6.93 13.46
C TYR A 106 -2.12 -6.35 12.74
N PHE A 107 -2.01 -5.12 12.28
CA PHE A 107 -3.10 -4.39 11.65
C PHE A 107 -2.64 -3.68 10.37
N VAL A 108 -3.38 -3.84 9.29
CA VAL A 108 -3.05 -3.21 8.01
C VAL A 108 -4.00 -2.05 7.77
N VAL A 109 -3.43 -0.87 7.54
CA VAL A 109 -4.16 0.39 7.35
C VAL A 109 -3.64 1.14 6.13
N ASN A 110 -4.47 2.01 5.59
CA ASN A 110 -4.06 2.98 4.58
C ASN A 110 -3.29 4.14 5.22
N ARG A 111 -2.43 4.78 4.45
CA ARG A 111 -1.64 5.93 4.88
C ARG A 111 -2.47 7.02 5.58
N PHE A 112 -3.68 7.27 5.10
CA PHE A 112 -4.57 8.31 5.65
C PHE A 112 -5.25 7.91 6.97
N GLN A 113 -5.27 6.63 7.30
CA GLN A 113 -5.89 6.09 8.51
C GLN A 113 -4.94 5.99 9.70
N ILE A 114 -3.64 6.22 9.47
CA ILE A 114 -2.59 6.06 10.50
C ILE A 114 -2.84 6.97 11.70
N SER A 115 -3.16 8.25 11.47
CA SER A 115 -3.39 9.20 12.56
C SER A 115 -4.55 8.74 13.42
N ARG A 116 -5.70 8.43 12.81
CA ARG A 116 -6.88 7.94 13.53
C ARG A 116 -6.62 6.64 14.30
N MET A 117 -5.83 5.72 13.71
CA MET A 117 -5.43 4.50 14.40
C MET A 117 -4.58 4.81 15.64
N LYS A 118 -3.60 5.72 15.54
CA LYS A 118 -2.75 6.11 16.67
C LYS A 118 -3.56 6.74 17.80
N ASP A 119 -4.51 7.60 17.46
CA ASP A 119 -5.37 8.26 18.44
C ASP A 119 -6.19 7.23 19.22
N ILE A 120 -6.83 6.28 18.52
CA ILE A 120 -7.61 5.21 19.15
C ILE A 120 -6.75 4.34 20.06
N VAL A 121 -5.55 3.95 19.60
CA VAL A 121 -4.66 3.10 20.41
C VAL A 121 -4.17 3.86 21.64
N HIS A 122 -3.83 5.14 21.51
CA HIS A 122 -3.39 5.98 22.62
C HIS A 122 -4.48 6.17 23.68
N ASP A 123 -5.72 6.35 23.24
CA ASP A 123 -6.88 6.51 24.14
C ASP A 123 -7.19 5.22 24.93
N LEU A 124 -6.90 4.05 24.35
CA LEU A 124 -7.20 2.74 24.95
C LEU A 124 -6.04 2.16 25.78
N ASP A 125 -4.81 2.43 25.38
CA ASP A 125 -3.60 2.00 26.08
C ASP A 125 -2.44 2.98 25.80
N ASP A 126 -2.18 3.87 26.76
CA ASP A 126 -1.13 4.89 26.70
C ASP A 126 0.30 4.29 26.71
N ARG A 127 0.42 3.02 27.10
CA ARG A 127 1.69 2.27 27.14
C ARG A 127 1.90 1.38 25.91
N ALA A 128 0.95 1.35 24.98
CA ALA A 128 1.09 0.58 23.77
C ALA A 128 2.22 1.14 22.88
N TYR A 129 3.00 0.25 22.32
CA TYR A 129 4.07 0.60 21.38
C TYR A 129 3.65 0.28 19.95
N ILE A 130 3.72 1.26 19.06
CA ILE A 130 3.28 1.12 17.67
C ILE A 130 4.49 1.22 16.73
N THR A 131 4.76 0.18 15.97
CA THR A 131 5.72 0.19 14.86
C THR A 131 4.97 0.16 13.54
N ILE A 132 5.31 1.05 12.62
CA ILE A 132 4.69 1.14 11.30
C ILE A 132 5.73 0.82 10.24
N SER A 133 5.44 -0.17 9.40
CA SER A 133 6.27 -0.59 8.29
C SER A 133 5.54 -0.46 6.95
N GLU A 134 6.30 -0.32 5.86
CA GLU A 134 5.74 -0.35 4.52
C GLU A 134 5.47 -1.79 4.12
N VAL A 135 4.29 -2.01 3.55
CA VAL A 135 3.93 -3.30 2.96
C VAL A 135 3.98 -3.15 1.46
N ALA A 136 4.72 -4.03 0.79
CA ALA A 136 4.87 -3.97 -0.66
C ALA A 136 3.54 -4.24 -1.37
N ASP A 137 2.75 -5.18 -0.87
CA ASP A 137 1.43 -5.53 -1.42
C ASP A 137 0.59 -6.29 -0.39
N VAL A 138 -0.73 -6.15 -0.46
CA VAL A 138 -1.68 -6.87 0.39
C VAL A 138 -2.71 -7.58 -0.48
N PHE A 139 -2.54 -8.88 -0.65
CA PHE A 139 -3.52 -9.71 -1.33
C PHE A 139 -4.64 -10.13 -0.38
N LYS A 140 -5.83 -9.54 -0.52
CA LYS A 140 -7.05 -10.09 0.06
C LYS A 140 -7.62 -11.15 -0.88
N LEU A 141 -7.46 -12.41 -0.54
CA LEU A 141 -8.27 -13.47 -1.14
C LEU A 141 -9.72 -13.23 -0.71
N ASN A 142 -10.62 -13.06 -1.70
CA ASN A 142 -12.05 -12.91 -1.47
C ASN A 142 -12.58 -14.12 -0.68
N GLN A 143 -12.87 -13.95 0.58
CA GLN A 143 -13.43 -14.99 1.45
C GLN A 143 -14.79 -15.48 0.93
N ASP A 144 -15.52 -14.68 0.17
CA ASP A 144 -16.81 -15.05 -0.41
C ASP A 144 -16.71 -16.22 -1.40
N LYS A 145 -15.57 -16.38 -2.09
CA LYS A 145 -15.34 -17.53 -2.98
C LYS A 145 -14.90 -18.80 -2.23
N LEU A 146 -14.32 -18.66 -1.05
CA LEU A 146 -13.92 -19.80 -0.21
C LEU A 146 -15.11 -20.39 0.53
N SER A 147 -16.02 -19.58 1.08
CA SER A 147 -17.24 -20.04 1.73
C SER A 147 -18.15 -20.79 0.75
N GLN A 148 -18.34 -20.29 -0.48
CA GLN A 148 -19.07 -21.01 -1.51
C GLN A 148 -18.44 -22.33 -1.94
N LYS A 149 -17.10 -22.44 -1.86
CA LYS A 149 -16.38 -23.65 -2.23
C LYS A 149 -16.42 -24.72 -1.14
N VAL A 150 -16.49 -24.30 0.12
CA VAL A 150 -16.63 -25.20 1.29
C VAL A 150 -18.05 -25.74 1.38
N ASP A 151 -19.07 -24.92 1.08
CA ASP A 151 -20.46 -25.33 1.12
C ASP A 151 -20.84 -26.31 -0.02
N ASN A 152 -20.10 -26.29 -1.13
CA ASN A 152 -20.27 -27.17 -2.27
C ASN A 152 -19.40 -28.44 -2.25
N GLN A 153 -18.61 -28.66 -1.20
CA GLN A 153 -17.80 -29.88 -1.09
C GLN A 153 -18.63 -30.97 -0.40
N PRO A 154 -18.90 -32.10 -1.10
CA PRO A 154 -19.59 -33.22 -0.49
C PRO A 154 -18.79 -33.72 0.73
N LEU A 155 -19.48 -33.81 1.89
CA LEU A 155 -18.92 -34.33 3.11
C LEU A 155 -18.29 -35.70 2.86
N LEU A 156 -16.97 -35.80 2.97
CA LEU A 156 -16.28 -37.07 2.92
C LEU A 156 -16.83 -38.02 3.99
N PRO A 157 -17.16 -39.28 3.66
CA PRO A 157 -17.68 -40.22 4.63
C PRO A 157 -16.65 -40.47 5.74
N ARG A 158 -17.11 -40.33 6.98
CA ARG A 158 -16.28 -40.68 8.17
C ARG A 158 -15.84 -42.13 8.05
N ARG A 159 -14.56 -42.36 7.93
CA ARG A 159 -13.98 -43.70 8.13
C ARG A 159 -14.25 -44.14 9.55
N LYS A 160 -14.97 -45.27 9.69
CA LYS A 160 -15.11 -46.00 10.93
C LYS A 160 -13.77 -46.67 11.29
#